data_2879fbbdfb0b0881642b9ee47ce9826b
#
_entry.id   2879fbbdfb0b0881642b9ee47ce9826b
#
_cell.length_a   1.000
_cell.length_b   1.000
_cell.length_c   1.000
_cell.angle_alpha   90.00
_cell.angle_beta   90.00
_cell.angle_gamma   90.00
#
_symmetry.space_group_name_H-M   'P 1'
#
loop_
_entity.id
_entity.type
_entity.pdbx_description
1 polymer ?
#
loop_
_entity_poly.entity_id
_entity_poly.type
_entity_poly.pdbx_seq_one_letter_code
_entity_poly.pdbx_strand_id
1 'polypeptide(L)'
;MLPLLAEDWTTDPDGKSYTFKLRKGVRFQDGTPFDAAAVKFSFERAKAPDSTNKAKKTVFDNISSIAAPQPDVVILTLNNPDATLPFRLGENTAVILSPKSAATTATQPVGTGPFKLDSWQKGTAITLVKWDGFRDAASIKLKKVTFRFINDNAAQVAALLAGDIDGMPRFGAVQNLKQLQADKRFVVELGSTAGKGILAINNKKKPLDDVRVRRAISHAIDRQAFIDGVLEGLAKPIGSHAAPTDLGYVDLTGVYPYNPDKARALLKEAGISTPLNLTLTLPPPSYARKGGEVVAAMLAKVGIVAKIENVEWAQWLSGAFKGNFDLTIINHVEPLDFVQYANPQYYWGYDSKALNDLVKKMAEAGRGKPRITLYGDIQRQITTDAVNAFLFNPAQVSVARRGLKGLWANSPVAANDLSQVSWQ
;
A
#
# COMPACT_ATOMS: atom_id res chain seq x y z
N MET A 1 -9.58 -8.40 -7.26
CA MET A 1 -10.79 -7.65 -6.80
C MET A 1 -12.00 -8.54 -6.93
N LEU A 2 -12.91 -8.44 -5.97
CA LEU A 2 -14.21 -9.08 -6.00
C LEU A 2 -15.28 -8.05 -6.37
N PRO A 3 -16.36 -8.45 -7.10
CA PRO A 3 -17.51 -7.59 -7.36
C PRO A 3 -18.18 -7.15 -6.05
N LEU A 4 -18.52 -5.85 -5.95
CA LEU A 4 -19.21 -5.30 -4.78
C LEU A 4 -20.45 -4.49 -5.21
N LEU A 5 -20.30 -3.18 -5.45
CA LEU A 5 -21.37 -2.34 -6.00
C LEU A 5 -21.47 -2.46 -7.53
N ALA A 6 -20.36 -2.68 -8.23
CA ALA A 6 -20.36 -3.16 -9.61
C ALA A 6 -20.32 -4.69 -9.60
N GLU A 7 -21.23 -5.33 -10.33
CA GLU A 7 -21.25 -6.78 -10.50
C GLU A 7 -20.20 -7.25 -11.50
N ASP A 8 -19.98 -6.45 -12.53
CA ASP A 8 -18.99 -6.70 -13.57
C ASP A 8 -18.57 -5.40 -14.26
N TRP A 9 -17.50 -5.46 -15.06
CA TRP A 9 -17.07 -4.37 -15.93
C TRP A 9 -16.30 -4.89 -17.14
N THR A 10 -16.38 -4.18 -18.25
CA THR A 10 -15.63 -4.40 -19.47
C THR A 10 -14.74 -3.21 -19.77
N THR A 11 -13.72 -3.44 -20.59
CA THR A 11 -12.79 -2.38 -21.04
C THR A 11 -12.69 -2.48 -22.55
N ASP A 12 -12.73 -1.34 -23.24
CA ASP A 12 -12.51 -1.28 -24.67
C ASP A 12 -11.07 -1.67 -25.04
N PRO A 13 -10.79 -2.12 -26.27
CA PRO A 13 -9.46 -2.57 -26.69
C PRO A 13 -8.36 -1.53 -26.54
N ASP A 14 -8.70 -0.23 -26.59
CA ASP A 14 -7.74 0.87 -26.41
C ASP A 14 -7.44 1.18 -24.92
N GLY A 15 -8.12 0.49 -24.00
CA GLY A 15 -7.94 0.68 -22.55
C GLY A 15 -8.45 2.02 -22.00
N LYS A 16 -9.20 2.79 -22.81
CA LYS A 16 -9.67 4.13 -22.44
C LYS A 16 -11.13 4.19 -22.02
N SER A 17 -11.91 3.14 -22.21
CA SER A 17 -13.31 3.13 -21.84
C SER A 17 -13.62 1.93 -20.94
N TYR A 18 -14.29 2.19 -19.82
CA TYR A 18 -14.74 1.20 -18.86
C TYR A 18 -16.24 1.27 -18.70
N THR A 19 -16.94 0.17 -19.01
CA THR A 19 -18.37 0.01 -18.77
C THR A 19 -18.60 -0.84 -17.54
N PHE A 20 -19.17 -0.25 -16.50
CA PHE A 20 -19.53 -0.94 -15.25
C PHE A 20 -20.99 -1.28 -15.22
N LYS A 21 -21.31 -2.54 -14.90
CA LYS A 21 -22.66 -3.00 -14.60
C LYS A 21 -22.87 -2.96 -13.09
N LEU A 22 -23.80 -2.13 -12.62
CA LEU A 22 -24.07 -1.92 -11.21
C LEU A 22 -25.06 -2.95 -10.66
N ARG A 23 -24.90 -3.26 -9.37
CA ARG A 23 -25.84 -4.10 -8.62
C ARG A 23 -27.17 -3.38 -8.43
N LYS A 24 -28.26 -4.09 -8.78
CA LYS A 24 -29.63 -3.58 -8.63
C LYS A 24 -30.15 -3.72 -7.19
N GLY A 25 -31.12 -2.88 -6.82
CA GLY A 25 -31.83 -2.97 -5.54
C GLY A 25 -31.04 -2.52 -4.31
N VAL A 26 -29.84 -1.99 -4.48
CA VAL A 26 -29.04 -1.44 -3.39
C VAL A 26 -29.61 -0.08 -2.98
N ARG A 27 -29.62 0.20 -1.67
CA ARG A 27 -30.02 1.49 -1.12
C ARG A 27 -28.92 2.09 -0.25
N PHE A 28 -28.91 3.39 -0.14
CA PHE A 28 -28.15 4.10 0.89
C PHE A 28 -28.88 4.03 2.24
N GLN A 29 -28.15 4.27 3.32
CA GLN A 29 -28.67 4.26 4.69
C GLN A 29 -29.74 5.34 4.95
N ASP A 30 -29.83 6.36 4.11
CA ASP A 30 -30.92 7.37 4.11
C ASP A 30 -32.15 6.96 3.30
N GLY A 31 -32.17 5.72 2.80
CA GLY A 31 -33.28 5.14 2.03
C GLY A 31 -33.24 5.46 0.53
N THR A 32 -32.37 6.36 0.07
CA THR A 32 -32.26 6.68 -1.37
C THR A 32 -31.69 5.50 -2.16
N PRO A 33 -32.04 5.34 -3.45
CA PRO A 33 -31.49 4.28 -4.27
C PRO A 33 -30.02 4.52 -4.60
N PHE A 34 -29.24 3.45 -4.68
CA PHE A 34 -27.93 3.45 -5.32
C PHE A 34 -28.10 3.10 -6.79
N ASP A 35 -27.68 3.99 -7.68
CA ASP A 35 -27.76 3.86 -9.12
C ASP A 35 -26.59 4.56 -9.84
N ALA A 36 -26.61 4.54 -11.17
CA ALA A 36 -25.60 5.17 -11.99
C ALA A 36 -25.53 6.71 -11.81
N ALA A 37 -26.64 7.35 -11.46
CA ALA A 37 -26.67 8.79 -11.19
C ALA A 37 -25.92 9.11 -9.88
N ALA A 38 -26.03 8.28 -8.83
CA ALA A 38 -25.29 8.44 -7.59
C ALA A 38 -23.78 8.23 -7.80
N VAL A 39 -23.37 7.27 -8.64
CA VAL A 39 -21.96 7.06 -9.02
C VAL A 39 -21.43 8.27 -9.79
N LYS A 40 -22.15 8.72 -10.81
CA LYS A 40 -21.79 9.92 -11.59
C LYS A 40 -21.62 11.13 -10.69
N PHE A 41 -22.60 11.41 -9.84
CA PHE A 41 -22.52 12.51 -8.86
C PHE A 41 -21.26 12.43 -7.99
N SER A 42 -20.95 11.25 -7.45
CA SER A 42 -19.82 11.04 -6.54
C SER A 42 -18.48 11.28 -7.23
N PHE A 43 -18.32 10.80 -8.47
CA PHE A 43 -17.08 10.94 -9.23
C PHE A 43 -16.93 12.35 -9.81
N GLU A 44 -18.00 13.01 -10.27
CA GLU A 44 -17.96 14.41 -10.66
C GLU A 44 -17.55 15.30 -9.50
N ARG A 45 -18.09 15.05 -8.30
CA ARG A 45 -17.68 15.72 -7.07
C ARG A 45 -16.20 15.49 -6.75
N ALA A 46 -15.70 14.26 -6.88
CA ALA A 46 -14.28 13.94 -6.65
C ALA A 46 -13.35 14.60 -7.67
N LYS A 47 -13.84 14.84 -8.91
CA LYS A 47 -13.14 15.49 -10.02
C LYS A 47 -13.22 17.01 -9.99
N ALA A 48 -14.16 17.61 -9.26
CA ALA A 48 -14.40 19.04 -9.27
C ALA A 48 -13.14 19.88 -9.02
N PRO A 49 -13.02 21.09 -9.58
CA PRO A 49 -11.81 21.93 -9.45
C PRO A 49 -11.41 22.19 -7.99
N ASP A 50 -12.38 22.38 -7.11
CA ASP A 50 -12.26 22.64 -5.67
C ASP A 50 -12.19 21.37 -4.81
N SER A 51 -12.17 20.19 -5.45
CA SER A 51 -12.12 18.93 -4.73
C SER A 51 -10.82 18.75 -3.95
N THR A 52 -10.95 18.41 -2.68
CA THR A 52 -9.84 18.01 -1.78
C THR A 52 -9.56 16.51 -1.80
N ASN A 53 -10.16 15.76 -2.74
CA ASN A 53 -9.95 14.32 -2.85
C ASN A 53 -8.48 14.01 -3.15
N LYS A 54 -7.84 13.18 -2.33
CA LYS A 54 -6.42 12.84 -2.45
C LYS A 54 -6.08 12.11 -3.76
N ALA A 55 -7.04 11.39 -4.33
CA ALA A 55 -6.88 10.69 -5.61
C ALA A 55 -7.28 11.55 -6.83
N LYS A 56 -7.63 12.83 -6.64
CA LYS A 56 -8.05 13.71 -7.75
C LYS A 56 -7.06 13.65 -8.91
N LYS A 57 -5.78 13.96 -8.66
CA LYS A 57 -4.74 14.00 -9.70
C LYS A 57 -4.38 12.63 -10.28
N THR A 58 -4.43 11.59 -9.46
CA THR A 58 -3.93 10.25 -9.83
C THR A 58 -5.01 9.35 -10.43
N VAL A 59 -6.28 9.65 -10.23
CA VAL A 59 -7.41 8.85 -10.70
C VAL A 59 -8.43 9.71 -11.45
N PHE A 60 -9.03 10.70 -10.76
CA PHE A 60 -10.20 11.38 -11.26
C PHE A 60 -9.89 12.37 -12.40
N ASP A 61 -8.72 13.01 -12.42
CA ASP A 61 -8.32 13.91 -13.52
C ASP A 61 -8.05 13.15 -14.83
N ASN A 62 -7.79 11.83 -14.76
CA ASN A 62 -7.68 10.99 -15.96
C ASN A 62 -9.05 10.62 -16.57
N ILE A 63 -10.15 10.80 -15.84
CA ILE A 63 -11.50 10.53 -16.34
C ILE A 63 -11.97 11.74 -17.15
N SER A 64 -12.07 11.60 -18.47
CA SER A 64 -12.55 12.68 -19.36
C SER A 64 -14.08 12.84 -19.27
N SER A 65 -14.83 11.73 -19.25
CA SER A 65 -16.28 11.77 -19.12
C SER A 65 -16.86 10.65 -18.27
N ILE A 66 -18.03 10.91 -17.68
CA ILE A 66 -18.81 9.97 -16.86
C ILE A 66 -20.23 9.95 -17.40
N ALA A 67 -20.62 8.87 -18.08
CA ALA A 67 -21.95 8.67 -18.59
C ALA A 67 -22.75 7.68 -17.76
N ALA A 68 -24.05 7.94 -17.61
CA ALA A 68 -25.02 7.08 -16.93
C ALA A 68 -26.18 6.81 -17.87
N PRO A 69 -26.00 5.99 -18.95
CA PRO A 69 -27.03 5.78 -19.97
C PRO A 69 -28.24 5.00 -19.47
N GLN A 70 -28.05 4.20 -18.42
CA GLN A 70 -29.11 3.43 -17.76
C GLN A 70 -28.88 3.49 -16.24
N PRO A 71 -29.91 3.24 -15.41
CA PRO A 71 -29.78 3.29 -13.94
C PRO A 71 -28.74 2.32 -13.36
N ASP A 72 -28.41 1.23 -14.08
CA ASP A 72 -27.45 0.21 -13.68
C ASP A 72 -26.17 0.18 -14.53
N VAL A 73 -25.93 1.20 -15.37
CA VAL A 73 -24.75 1.25 -16.24
C VAL A 73 -24.01 2.57 -16.09
N VAL A 74 -22.72 2.50 -15.76
CA VAL A 74 -21.81 3.65 -15.77
C VAL A 74 -20.70 3.41 -16.78
N ILE A 75 -20.45 4.42 -17.62
CA ILE A 75 -19.34 4.41 -18.58
C ILE A 75 -18.37 5.50 -18.18
N LEU A 76 -17.12 5.12 -17.94
CA LEU A 76 -16.01 6.04 -17.69
C LEU A 76 -15.09 6.07 -18.91
N THR A 77 -14.90 7.25 -19.50
CA THR A 77 -13.92 7.47 -20.58
C THR A 77 -12.69 8.14 -19.99
N LEU A 78 -11.51 7.71 -20.39
CA LEU A 78 -10.22 8.19 -19.88
C LEU A 78 -9.47 9.02 -20.92
N ASN A 79 -8.69 9.98 -20.45
CA ASN A 79 -7.72 10.69 -21.28
C ASN A 79 -6.59 9.75 -21.74
N ASN A 80 -6.08 8.93 -20.82
CA ASN A 80 -5.01 7.95 -21.07
C ASN A 80 -5.44 6.56 -20.57
N PRO A 81 -5.01 5.47 -21.23
CA PRO A 81 -5.29 4.12 -20.77
C PRO A 81 -4.81 3.91 -19.33
N ASP A 82 -5.64 3.31 -18.48
CA ASP A 82 -5.29 2.98 -17.11
C ASP A 82 -5.91 1.65 -16.68
N ALA A 83 -5.17 0.57 -16.87
CA ALA A 83 -5.62 -0.74 -16.44
C ALA A 83 -5.66 -0.90 -14.90
N THR A 84 -5.18 0.05 -14.12
CA THR A 84 -5.29 0.04 -12.65
C THR A 84 -6.59 0.67 -12.15
N LEU A 85 -7.32 1.37 -13.01
CA LEU A 85 -8.54 2.11 -12.63
C LEU A 85 -9.52 1.28 -11.79
N PRO A 86 -9.91 0.03 -12.16
CA PRO A 86 -10.85 -0.72 -11.35
C PRO A 86 -10.35 -1.01 -9.93
N PHE A 87 -9.03 -1.22 -9.76
CA PHE A 87 -8.43 -1.38 -8.43
C PHE A 87 -8.53 -0.07 -7.63
N ARG A 88 -8.16 1.05 -8.26
CA ARG A 88 -8.21 2.37 -7.61
C ARG A 88 -9.62 2.82 -7.25
N LEU A 89 -10.61 2.41 -8.01
CA LEU A 89 -12.04 2.63 -7.67
C LEU A 89 -12.51 1.76 -6.47
N GLY A 90 -11.74 0.75 -6.07
CA GLY A 90 -11.95 -0.01 -4.84
C GLY A 90 -11.25 0.58 -3.60
N GLU A 91 -10.48 1.66 -3.74
CA GLU A 91 -9.80 2.33 -2.63
C GLU A 91 -10.74 3.31 -1.90
N ASN A 92 -10.34 3.71 -0.69
CA ASN A 92 -11.12 4.60 0.19
C ASN A 92 -11.25 6.05 -0.32
N THR A 93 -10.63 6.39 -1.43
CA THR A 93 -10.73 7.69 -2.10
C THR A 93 -11.84 7.75 -3.16
N ALA A 94 -12.39 6.60 -3.56
CA ALA A 94 -13.44 6.49 -4.57
C ALA A 94 -14.80 6.12 -3.96
N VAL A 95 -15.15 6.72 -2.82
CA VAL A 95 -16.41 6.46 -2.12
C VAL A 95 -17.61 6.96 -2.92
N ILE A 96 -18.67 6.17 -2.94
CA ILE A 96 -19.96 6.54 -3.52
C ILE A 96 -20.86 7.09 -2.43
N LEU A 97 -21.35 8.30 -2.62
CA LEU A 97 -22.18 9.05 -1.67
C LEU A 97 -23.63 9.11 -2.12
N SER A 98 -24.55 9.16 -1.14
CA SER A 98 -25.92 9.60 -1.43
C SER A 98 -25.91 11.08 -1.81
N PRO A 99 -26.42 11.48 -2.99
CA PRO A 99 -26.51 12.90 -3.35
C PRO A 99 -27.32 13.71 -2.31
N LYS A 100 -28.35 13.11 -1.70
CA LYS A 100 -29.18 13.74 -0.68
C LYS A 100 -28.38 14.12 0.58
N SER A 101 -27.42 13.27 0.98
CA SER A 101 -26.66 13.42 2.23
C SER A 101 -25.24 13.96 2.02
N ALA A 102 -24.87 14.30 0.80
CA ALA A 102 -23.50 14.67 0.45
C ALA A 102 -22.96 15.89 1.21
N ALA A 103 -23.81 16.86 1.52
CA ALA A 103 -23.45 18.06 2.26
C ALA A 103 -23.05 17.79 3.72
N THR A 104 -23.59 16.75 4.35
CA THR A 104 -23.33 16.39 5.76
C THR A 104 -22.32 15.26 5.92
N THR A 105 -21.84 14.67 4.86
CA THR A 105 -20.97 13.47 4.86
C THR A 105 -19.71 13.62 5.71
N ALA A 106 -19.19 14.83 5.89
CA ALA A 106 -18.00 15.07 6.72
C ALA A 106 -18.22 14.75 8.21
N THR A 107 -19.46 14.77 8.69
CA THR A 107 -19.82 14.52 10.11
C THR A 107 -20.88 13.44 10.27
N GLN A 108 -21.68 13.22 9.24
CA GLN A 108 -22.77 12.22 9.20
C GLN A 108 -22.68 11.43 7.90
N PRO A 109 -21.69 10.50 7.78
CA PRO A 109 -21.50 9.72 6.58
C PRO A 109 -22.69 8.79 6.33
N VAL A 110 -23.17 8.76 5.10
CA VAL A 110 -24.24 7.90 4.62
C VAL A 110 -23.70 7.08 3.44
N GLY A 111 -23.64 5.78 3.63
CA GLY A 111 -23.15 4.81 2.63
C GLY A 111 -24.16 3.71 2.34
N THR A 112 -23.67 2.69 1.63
CA THR A 112 -24.41 1.46 1.29
C THR A 112 -23.90 0.26 2.09
N GLY A 113 -22.98 0.48 3.04
CA GLY A 113 -22.32 -0.56 3.82
C GLY A 113 -23.18 -1.17 4.94
N PRO A 114 -22.69 -2.26 5.58
CA PRO A 114 -23.44 -3.00 6.58
C PRO A 114 -23.62 -2.27 7.92
N PHE A 115 -22.83 -1.25 8.18
CA PHE A 115 -22.88 -0.47 9.42
C PHE A 115 -23.14 1.00 9.13
N LYS A 116 -23.94 1.65 9.96
CA LYS A 116 -24.18 3.09 9.94
C LYS A 116 -23.60 3.77 11.20
N LEU A 117 -23.28 5.03 11.08
CA LEU A 117 -22.81 5.83 12.20
C LEU A 117 -23.91 5.97 13.27
N ASP A 118 -23.58 5.62 14.51
CA ASP A 118 -24.39 5.86 15.70
C ASP A 118 -23.91 7.13 16.41
N SER A 119 -22.62 7.19 16.73
CA SER A 119 -22.02 8.37 17.36
C SER A 119 -20.55 8.55 16.99
N TRP A 120 -20.10 9.80 17.01
CA TRP A 120 -18.71 10.16 16.79
C TRP A 120 -18.25 11.18 17.82
N GLN A 121 -17.44 10.74 18.76
CA GLN A 121 -16.71 11.59 19.70
C GLN A 121 -15.31 11.87 19.12
N LYS A 122 -15.14 13.05 18.52
CA LYS A 122 -13.90 13.42 17.84
C LYS A 122 -12.68 13.24 18.75
N GLY A 123 -11.65 12.54 18.22
CA GLY A 123 -10.43 12.23 18.96
C GLY A 123 -10.54 11.09 19.97
N THR A 124 -11.73 10.57 20.26
CA THR A 124 -11.97 9.54 21.29
C THR A 124 -12.50 8.24 20.71
N ALA A 125 -13.66 8.27 20.03
CA ALA A 125 -14.31 7.07 19.55
C ALA A 125 -15.28 7.31 18.39
N ILE A 126 -15.46 6.28 17.56
CA ILE A 126 -16.56 6.18 16.58
C ILE A 126 -17.34 4.91 16.90
N THR A 127 -18.64 5.03 17.07
CA THR A 127 -19.56 3.92 17.26
C THR A 127 -20.40 3.71 16.02
N LEU A 128 -20.46 2.48 15.57
CA LEU A 128 -21.25 2.03 14.44
C LEU A 128 -22.27 0.99 14.89
N VAL A 129 -23.46 1.01 14.31
CA VAL A 129 -24.50 0.01 14.53
C VAL A 129 -24.86 -0.69 13.22
N LYS A 130 -25.20 -1.97 13.31
CA LYS A 130 -25.68 -2.76 12.17
C LYS A 130 -26.85 -2.05 11.50
N TRP A 131 -26.81 -2.04 10.17
CA TRP A 131 -27.92 -1.53 9.37
C TRP A 131 -28.72 -2.68 8.75
N ASP A 132 -29.99 -2.84 9.14
CA ASP A 132 -30.82 -3.94 8.67
C ASP A 132 -31.26 -3.79 7.21
N GLY A 133 -31.15 -2.59 6.63
CA GLY A 133 -31.35 -2.35 5.20
C GLY A 133 -30.17 -2.75 4.30
N PHE A 134 -29.09 -3.26 4.87
CA PHE A 134 -27.98 -3.78 4.06
C PHE A 134 -28.40 -5.01 3.26
N ARG A 135 -27.99 -5.11 1.99
CA ARG A 135 -28.40 -6.19 1.07
C ARG A 135 -28.21 -7.61 1.63
N ASP A 136 -27.14 -7.83 2.41
CA ASP A 136 -26.80 -9.11 3.02
C ASP A 136 -26.84 -9.02 4.56
N ALA A 137 -27.80 -8.28 5.12
CA ALA A 137 -27.88 -8.00 6.57
C ALA A 137 -27.87 -9.26 7.44
N ALA A 138 -28.42 -10.39 6.95
CA ALA A 138 -28.42 -11.66 7.68
C ALA A 138 -27.01 -12.23 7.91
N SER A 139 -26.05 -11.92 7.03
CA SER A 139 -24.65 -12.36 7.16
C SER A 139 -23.90 -11.59 8.24
N ILE A 140 -24.31 -10.36 8.56
CA ILE A 140 -23.63 -9.49 9.52
C ILE A 140 -23.95 -9.93 10.95
N LYS A 141 -22.92 -10.33 11.70
CA LYS A 141 -23.06 -10.91 13.03
C LYS A 141 -22.96 -9.87 14.15
N LEU A 142 -22.10 -8.85 14.00
CA LEU A 142 -21.95 -7.80 15.01
C LEU A 142 -23.14 -6.84 14.94
N LYS A 143 -23.73 -6.55 16.10
CA LYS A 143 -24.84 -5.56 16.22
C LYS A 143 -24.30 -4.14 16.36
N LYS A 144 -23.15 -3.99 17.04
CA LYS A 144 -22.52 -2.71 17.37
C LYS A 144 -21.01 -2.87 17.40
N VAL A 145 -20.28 -1.86 16.93
CA VAL A 145 -18.82 -1.80 16.96
C VAL A 145 -18.39 -0.41 17.38
N THR A 146 -17.44 -0.32 18.29
CA THR A 146 -16.82 0.93 18.70
C THR A 146 -15.33 0.92 18.40
N PHE A 147 -14.87 1.85 17.55
CA PHE A 147 -13.46 2.12 17.35
C PHE A 147 -13.01 3.17 18.37
N ARG A 148 -12.12 2.78 19.29
CA ARG A 148 -11.51 3.69 20.27
C ARG A 148 -10.15 4.17 19.74
N PHE A 149 -9.85 5.45 19.87
CA PHE A 149 -8.58 6.04 19.49
C PHE A 149 -7.67 6.13 20.72
N ILE A 150 -6.68 5.27 20.78
CA ILE A 150 -5.70 5.21 21.87
C ILE A 150 -4.31 5.38 21.24
N ASN A 151 -3.68 6.53 21.42
CA ASN A 151 -2.43 6.86 20.73
C ASN A 151 -1.19 6.25 21.40
N ASP A 152 -1.23 6.04 22.71
CA ASP A 152 -0.11 5.48 23.47
C ASP A 152 -0.12 3.95 23.42
N ASN A 153 1.01 3.35 23.06
CA ASN A 153 1.14 1.88 22.92
C ASN A 153 0.96 1.14 24.25
N ALA A 154 1.43 1.69 25.37
CA ALA A 154 1.28 1.05 26.68
C ALA A 154 -0.19 1.09 27.14
N ALA A 155 -0.88 2.22 26.89
CA ALA A 155 -2.31 2.36 27.16
C ALA A 155 -3.15 1.39 26.28
N GLN A 156 -2.75 1.16 25.02
CA GLN A 156 -3.40 0.18 24.14
C GLN A 156 -3.31 -1.23 24.74
N VAL A 157 -2.11 -1.65 25.18
CA VAL A 157 -1.89 -2.97 25.81
C VAL A 157 -2.67 -3.08 27.10
N ALA A 158 -2.66 -2.04 27.95
CA ALA A 158 -3.42 -2.03 29.20
C ALA A 158 -4.93 -2.18 28.95
N ALA A 159 -5.49 -1.46 28.00
CA ALA A 159 -6.91 -1.54 27.63
C ALA A 159 -7.29 -2.94 27.11
N LEU A 160 -6.41 -3.60 26.34
CA LEU A 160 -6.63 -4.95 25.86
C LEU A 160 -6.59 -5.98 27.01
N LEU A 161 -5.61 -5.88 27.90
CA LEU A 161 -5.46 -6.76 29.07
C LEU A 161 -6.61 -6.60 30.08
N ALA A 162 -7.11 -5.37 30.29
CA ALA A 162 -8.27 -5.07 31.12
C ALA A 162 -9.60 -5.52 30.51
N GLY A 163 -9.65 -5.76 29.19
CA GLY A 163 -10.88 -6.10 28.47
C GLY A 163 -11.72 -4.88 28.06
N ASP A 164 -11.15 -3.68 28.11
CA ASP A 164 -11.79 -2.44 27.65
C ASP A 164 -11.91 -2.36 26.13
N ILE A 165 -11.06 -3.13 25.41
CA ILE A 165 -11.12 -3.36 23.99
C ILE A 165 -10.98 -4.86 23.69
N ASP A 166 -11.60 -5.30 22.60
CA ASP A 166 -11.65 -6.71 22.21
C ASP A 166 -10.58 -7.09 21.19
N GLY A 167 -10.05 -6.12 20.45
CA GLY A 167 -9.02 -6.39 19.46
C GLY A 167 -8.36 -5.12 18.92
N MET A 168 -7.17 -5.34 18.39
CA MET A 168 -6.34 -4.32 17.74
C MET A 168 -5.90 -4.86 16.38
N PRO A 169 -6.58 -4.49 15.30
CA PRO A 169 -6.27 -4.99 13.96
C PRO A 169 -4.93 -4.46 13.40
N ARG A 170 -4.36 -3.43 14.03
CA ARG A 170 -3.03 -2.88 13.72
C ARG A 170 -2.31 -2.64 15.03
N PHE A 171 -1.64 -3.67 15.52
CA PHE A 171 -0.93 -3.65 16.80
C PHE A 171 0.48 -3.04 16.64
N GLY A 172 0.75 -1.98 17.39
CA GLY A 172 2.02 -1.24 17.31
C GLY A 172 3.01 -1.50 18.46
N ALA A 173 2.55 -2.09 19.58
CA ALA A 173 3.38 -2.34 20.77
C ALA A 173 4.19 -3.64 20.65
N VAL A 174 5.09 -3.71 19.68
CA VAL A 174 5.83 -4.93 19.30
C VAL A 174 6.52 -5.59 20.48
N GLN A 175 7.08 -4.79 21.40
CA GLN A 175 7.75 -5.26 22.61
C GLN A 175 6.84 -6.10 23.53
N ASN A 176 5.52 -5.94 23.46
CA ASN A 176 4.54 -6.68 24.25
C ASN A 176 4.01 -7.92 23.53
N LEU A 177 4.44 -8.18 22.30
CA LEU A 177 3.87 -9.23 21.46
C LEU A 177 4.03 -10.61 22.07
N LYS A 178 5.24 -10.92 22.60
CA LYS A 178 5.52 -12.19 23.28
C LYS A 178 4.62 -12.44 24.51
N GLN A 179 4.36 -11.39 25.28
CA GLN A 179 3.43 -11.44 26.42
C GLN A 179 2.03 -11.83 25.97
N LEU A 180 1.51 -11.17 24.92
CA LEU A 180 0.16 -11.41 24.40
C LEU A 180 0.05 -12.78 23.70
N GLN A 181 1.12 -13.26 23.05
CA GLN A 181 1.17 -14.61 22.48
C GLN A 181 1.12 -15.71 23.55
N ALA A 182 1.72 -15.48 24.71
CA ALA A 182 1.70 -16.42 25.83
C ALA A 182 0.37 -16.44 26.59
N ASP A 183 -0.43 -15.37 26.50
CA ASP A 183 -1.70 -15.25 27.20
C ASP A 183 -2.83 -15.94 26.41
N LYS A 184 -3.40 -17.01 26.99
CA LYS A 184 -4.44 -17.84 26.36
C LYS A 184 -5.73 -17.09 26.04
N ARG A 185 -5.93 -15.89 26.58
CA ARG A 185 -7.10 -15.03 26.30
C ARG A 185 -7.06 -14.44 24.90
N PHE A 186 -5.86 -14.33 24.30
CA PHE A 186 -5.65 -13.65 23.03
C PHE A 186 -5.23 -14.59 21.89
N VAL A 187 -5.39 -14.09 20.68
CA VAL A 187 -4.82 -14.65 19.45
C VAL A 187 -4.04 -13.53 18.78
N VAL A 188 -2.80 -13.81 18.41
CA VAL A 188 -1.94 -12.93 17.62
C VAL A 188 -1.86 -13.50 16.22
N GLU A 189 -2.19 -12.68 15.22
CA GLU A 189 -2.07 -13.04 13.80
C GLU A 189 -1.05 -12.13 13.11
N LEU A 190 -0.20 -12.75 12.29
CA LEU A 190 0.79 -12.07 11.47
C LEU A 190 0.40 -12.22 10.00
N GLY A 191 0.10 -11.13 9.36
CA GLY A 191 -0.19 -11.04 7.93
C GLY A 191 0.79 -10.14 7.20
N SER A 192 0.39 -9.71 6.01
CA SER A 192 1.18 -8.82 5.15
C SER A 192 0.45 -7.51 4.88
N THR A 193 1.22 -6.49 4.56
CA THR A 193 0.74 -5.17 4.13
C THR A 193 1.07 -4.96 2.64
N ALA A 194 0.66 -3.82 2.06
CA ALA A 194 1.14 -3.38 0.76
C ALA A 194 2.54 -2.73 0.83
N GLY A 195 3.17 -2.69 2.00
CA GLY A 195 4.45 -2.04 2.21
C GLY A 195 5.60 -2.70 1.45
N LYS A 196 6.47 -1.88 0.86
CA LYS A 196 7.70 -2.29 0.19
C LYS A 196 8.83 -1.44 0.73
N GLY A 197 9.53 -1.97 1.75
CA GLY A 197 10.73 -1.35 2.31
C GLY A 197 11.91 -1.51 1.37
N ILE A 198 12.49 -0.41 0.95
CA ILE A 198 13.61 -0.39 -0.01
C ILE A 198 14.75 0.49 0.51
N LEU A 199 15.96 0.14 0.11
CA LEU A 199 17.06 1.11 0.02
C LEU A 199 17.00 1.70 -1.39
N ALA A 200 16.42 2.89 -1.50
CA ALA A 200 16.35 3.59 -2.76
C ALA A 200 17.74 4.12 -3.15
N ILE A 201 18.07 3.96 -4.43
CA ILE A 201 19.36 4.32 -5.02
C ILE A 201 19.11 5.38 -6.10
N ASN A 202 19.88 6.45 -6.11
CA ASN A 202 19.75 7.46 -7.16
C ASN A 202 20.46 7.00 -8.46
N ASN A 203 19.66 6.51 -9.42
CA ASN A 203 20.19 5.96 -10.67
C ASN A 203 20.77 7.01 -11.63
N LYS A 204 20.61 8.31 -11.36
CA LYS A 204 21.20 9.40 -12.18
C LYS A 204 22.56 9.85 -11.67
N LYS A 205 22.92 9.49 -10.45
CA LYS A 205 24.11 10.01 -9.78
C LYS A 205 25.30 9.05 -9.88
N LYS A 206 26.45 9.53 -10.34
CA LYS A 206 27.68 8.71 -10.38
C LYS A 206 28.17 8.44 -8.95
N PRO A 207 28.68 7.21 -8.69
CA PRO A 207 28.78 6.07 -9.62
C PRO A 207 27.54 5.13 -9.57
N LEU A 208 26.43 5.57 -8.99
CA LEU A 208 25.20 4.78 -8.82
C LEU A 208 24.43 4.59 -10.13
N ASP A 209 24.79 5.33 -11.19
CA ASP A 209 24.30 5.12 -12.56
C ASP A 209 24.80 3.81 -13.18
N ASP A 210 25.93 3.27 -12.67
CA ASP A 210 26.42 1.94 -13.08
C ASP A 210 25.64 0.81 -12.38
N VAL A 211 25.00 -0.04 -13.17
CA VAL A 211 24.25 -1.18 -12.66
C VAL A 211 25.08 -2.16 -11.82
N ARG A 212 26.39 -2.28 -12.09
CA ARG A 212 27.31 -3.14 -11.32
C ARG A 212 27.46 -2.64 -9.89
N VAL A 213 27.52 -1.33 -9.70
CA VAL A 213 27.55 -0.70 -8.36
C VAL A 213 26.24 -0.95 -7.62
N ARG A 214 25.10 -0.80 -8.27
CA ARG A 214 23.78 -1.08 -7.65
C ARG A 214 23.60 -2.56 -7.29
N ARG A 215 24.09 -3.46 -8.14
CA ARG A 215 24.11 -4.91 -7.85
C ARG A 215 25.03 -5.22 -6.68
N ALA A 216 26.19 -4.55 -6.58
CA ALA A 216 27.09 -4.70 -5.44
C ALA A 216 26.40 -4.27 -4.13
N ILE A 217 25.71 -3.14 -4.12
CA ILE A 217 24.92 -2.68 -2.97
C ILE A 217 23.88 -3.73 -2.59
N SER A 218 23.16 -4.30 -3.58
CA SER A 218 22.13 -5.32 -3.33
C SER A 218 22.70 -6.62 -2.73
N HIS A 219 23.88 -7.08 -3.18
CA HIS A 219 24.58 -8.23 -2.62
C HIS A 219 25.20 -7.96 -1.25
N ALA A 220 25.49 -6.70 -0.92
CA ALA A 220 26.08 -6.33 0.37
C ALA A 220 25.08 -6.38 1.53
N ILE A 221 23.78 -6.47 1.26
CA ILE A 221 22.73 -6.38 2.28
C ILE A 221 22.18 -7.76 2.61
N ASP A 222 22.33 -8.16 3.89
CA ASP A 222 21.66 -9.30 4.49
C ASP A 222 20.24 -8.88 4.92
N ARG A 223 19.23 -9.24 4.11
CA ARG A 223 17.83 -8.89 4.36
C ARG A 223 17.29 -9.51 5.63
N GLN A 224 17.69 -10.77 5.92
CA GLN A 224 17.20 -11.44 7.12
C GLN A 224 17.78 -10.81 8.38
N ALA A 225 19.09 -10.55 8.40
CA ALA A 225 19.71 -9.85 9.51
C ALA A 225 19.16 -8.43 9.72
N PHE A 226 18.81 -7.73 8.64
CA PHE A 226 18.09 -6.44 8.71
C PHE A 226 16.73 -6.62 9.37
N ILE A 227 15.92 -7.59 8.91
CA ILE A 227 14.57 -7.84 9.44
C ILE A 227 14.62 -8.21 10.92
N ASP A 228 15.54 -9.09 11.31
CA ASP A 228 15.67 -9.55 12.70
C ASP A 228 16.14 -8.41 13.62
N GLY A 229 17.14 -7.63 13.19
CA GLY A 229 17.73 -6.59 14.03
C GLY A 229 16.94 -5.28 14.08
N VAL A 230 16.18 -4.96 13.01
CA VAL A 230 15.47 -3.67 12.89
C VAL A 230 13.97 -3.81 13.13
N LEU A 231 13.38 -4.93 12.68
CA LEU A 231 11.93 -5.17 12.66
C LEU A 231 11.50 -6.32 13.58
N GLU A 232 12.42 -6.82 14.42
CA GLU A 232 12.16 -7.90 15.39
C GLU A 232 11.55 -9.15 14.72
N GLY A 233 11.96 -9.46 13.49
CA GLY A 233 11.42 -10.55 12.70
C GLY A 233 10.03 -10.30 12.10
N LEU A 234 9.42 -9.11 12.28
CA LEU A 234 8.06 -8.80 11.86
C LEU A 234 8.01 -8.24 10.43
N ALA A 235 8.64 -8.94 9.52
CA ALA A 235 8.59 -8.65 8.09
C ALA A 235 8.95 -9.90 7.28
N LYS A 236 8.69 -9.83 5.98
CA LYS A 236 9.19 -10.82 5.01
C LYS A 236 10.20 -10.16 4.08
N PRO A 237 11.30 -10.82 3.71
CA PRO A 237 12.19 -10.29 2.69
C PRO A 237 11.46 -10.19 1.35
N ILE A 238 11.76 -9.17 0.56
CA ILE A 238 11.28 -9.01 -0.81
C ILE A 238 12.45 -8.83 -1.78
N GLY A 239 12.27 -9.28 -3.02
CA GLY A 239 13.27 -9.18 -4.08
C GLY A 239 12.89 -8.20 -5.19
N SER A 240 11.70 -7.59 -5.12
CA SER A 240 11.18 -6.62 -6.08
C SER A 240 10.29 -5.59 -5.41
N HIS A 241 9.78 -4.63 -6.18
CA HIS A 241 8.80 -3.64 -5.70
C HIS A 241 7.37 -4.20 -5.74
N ALA A 242 7.18 -5.35 -5.12
CA ALA A 242 5.90 -6.03 -5.01
C ALA A 242 5.72 -6.61 -3.61
N ALA A 243 4.49 -6.56 -3.10
CA ALA A 243 4.14 -7.20 -1.84
C ALA A 243 3.80 -8.68 -2.05
N PRO A 244 4.14 -9.59 -1.11
CA PRO A 244 3.79 -11.01 -1.23
C PRO A 244 2.30 -11.31 -1.40
N THR A 245 1.44 -10.34 -1.08
CA THR A 245 -0.03 -10.41 -1.25
C THR A 245 -0.51 -9.94 -2.61
N ASP A 246 0.36 -9.38 -3.45
CA ASP A 246 -0.01 -8.90 -4.77
C ASP A 246 -0.33 -10.08 -5.70
N LEU A 247 -1.42 -9.98 -6.44
CA LEU A 247 -1.73 -10.95 -7.47
C LEU A 247 -0.69 -10.88 -8.59
N GLY A 248 0.09 -11.94 -8.77
CA GLY A 248 1.20 -11.98 -9.70
C GLY A 248 2.56 -11.63 -9.06
N TYR A 249 2.64 -11.61 -7.73
CA TYR A 249 3.91 -11.55 -7.03
C TYR A 249 4.86 -12.65 -7.50
N VAL A 250 6.12 -12.29 -7.71
CA VAL A 250 7.21 -13.22 -8.02
C VAL A 250 8.26 -13.11 -6.93
N ASP A 251 8.61 -14.23 -6.32
CA ASP A 251 9.73 -14.24 -5.37
C ASP A 251 11.06 -14.10 -6.14
N LEU A 252 11.69 -12.96 -5.97
CA LEU A 252 12.98 -12.61 -6.57
C LEU A 252 14.07 -12.37 -5.51
N THR A 253 13.85 -12.82 -4.27
CA THR A 253 14.81 -12.66 -3.16
C THR A 253 16.14 -13.34 -3.46
N GLY A 254 16.12 -14.43 -4.24
CA GLY A 254 17.31 -15.18 -4.67
C GLY A 254 18.13 -14.55 -5.77
N VAL A 255 17.69 -13.45 -6.41
CA VAL A 255 18.45 -12.80 -7.51
C VAL A 255 19.73 -12.12 -6.98
N TYR A 256 19.64 -11.47 -5.83
CA TYR A 256 20.79 -10.86 -5.15
C TYR A 256 20.88 -11.39 -3.71
N PRO A 257 21.35 -12.64 -3.51
CA PRO A 257 21.60 -13.17 -2.18
C PRO A 257 22.72 -12.39 -1.50
N TYR A 258 22.71 -12.34 -0.17
CA TYR A 258 23.80 -11.73 0.59
C TYR A 258 25.14 -12.41 0.25
N ASN A 259 26.03 -11.65 -0.34
CA ASN A 259 27.35 -12.12 -0.78
C ASN A 259 28.34 -10.95 -0.84
N PRO A 260 29.02 -10.63 0.26
CA PRO A 260 30.00 -9.52 0.30
C PRO A 260 31.17 -9.70 -0.67
N ASP A 261 31.59 -10.93 -0.94
CA ASP A 261 32.68 -11.19 -1.90
C ASP A 261 32.26 -10.83 -3.33
N LYS A 262 31.04 -11.22 -3.73
CA LYS A 262 30.46 -10.83 -5.02
C LYS A 262 30.30 -9.30 -5.12
N ALA A 263 29.86 -8.65 -4.02
CA ALA A 263 29.76 -7.20 -3.98
C ALA A 263 31.11 -6.51 -4.22
N ARG A 264 32.17 -6.94 -3.53
CA ARG A 264 33.55 -6.43 -3.76
C ARG A 264 34.03 -6.67 -5.20
N ALA A 265 33.76 -7.84 -5.75
CA ALA A 265 34.12 -8.16 -7.12
C ALA A 265 33.42 -7.22 -8.13
N LEU A 266 32.12 -6.96 -7.96
CA LEU A 266 31.35 -6.06 -8.82
C LEU A 266 31.85 -4.59 -8.72
N LEU A 267 32.20 -4.10 -7.52
CA LEU A 267 32.78 -2.78 -7.36
C LEU A 267 34.13 -2.67 -8.09
N LYS A 268 34.99 -3.68 -7.97
CA LYS A 268 36.25 -3.75 -8.69
C LYS A 268 36.04 -3.78 -10.22
N GLU A 269 35.09 -4.60 -10.70
CA GLU A 269 34.73 -4.68 -12.13
C GLU A 269 34.20 -3.34 -12.66
N ALA A 270 33.46 -2.59 -11.84
CA ALA A 270 33.00 -1.24 -12.15
C ALA A 270 34.10 -0.17 -12.09
N GLY A 271 35.35 -0.55 -11.73
CA GLY A 271 36.46 0.39 -11.58
C GLY A 271 36.35 1.32 -10.36
N ILE A 272 35.58 0.94 -9.35
CA ILE A 272 35.36 1.76 -8.15
C ILE A 272 36.54 1.59 -7.18
N SER A 273 37.16 2.71 -6.87
CA SER A 273 38.15 2.78 -5.77
C SER A 273 37.43 2.80 -4.43
N THR A 274 37.86 1.96 -3.50
CA THR A 274 37.36 1.95 -2.13
C THR A 274 38.32 2.71 -1.19
N PRO A 275 37.80 3.44 -0.19
CA PRO A 275 36.40 3.53 0.19
C PRO A 275 35.56 4.41 -0.77
N LEU A 276 34.40 3.90 -1.17
CA LEU A 276 33.38 4.68 -1.88
C LEU A 276 32.52 5.42 -0.84
N ASN A 277 32.56 6.74 -0.84
CA ASN A 277 31.78 7.56 0.08
C ASN A 277 30.44 7.93 -0.53
N LEU A 278 29.34 7.60 0.16
CA LEU A 278 27.95 7.92 -0.21
C LEU A 278 27.21 8.52 0.98
N THR A 279 26.22 9.34 0.71
CA THR A 279 25.30 9.87 1.73
C THR A 279 24.07 8.95 1.86
N LEU A 280 23.71 8.58 3.08
CA LEU A 280 22.49 7.84 3.41
C LEU A 280 21.51 8.76 4.15
N THR A 281 20.60 9.37 3.40
CA THR A 281 19.59 10.30 3.91
C THR A 281 18.40 9.54 4.48
N LEU A 282 18.07 9.73 5.76
CA LEU A 282 17.08 8.94 6.47
C LEU A 282 15.91 9.78 7.00
N PRO A 283 14.65 9.44 6.63
CA PRO A 283 13.46 10.06 7.21
C PRO A 283 13.24 9.60 8.66
N PRO A 284 12.29 10.22 9.42
CA PRO A 284 12.09 9.96 10.84
C PRO A 284 11.71 8.53 11.27
N PRO A 285 11.01 7.69 10.48
CA PRO A 285 10.57 6.37 10.95
C PRO A 285 11.71 5.49 11.44
N SER A 286 11.45 4.72 12.51
CA SER A 286 12.46 3.89 13.17
C SER A 286 13.08 2.83 12.23
N TYR A 287 12.29 2.27 11.31
CA TYR A 287 12.81 1.33 10.30
C TYR A 287 13.88 1.97 9.41
N ALA A 288 13.80 3.29 9.16
CA ALA A 288 14.78 4.00 8.37
C ALA A 288 16.01 4.36 9.22
N ARG A 289 15.83 4.99 10.40
CA ARG A 289 16.94 5.43 11.25
C ARG A 289 17.74 4.26 11.81
N LYS A 290 17.10 3.29 12.47
CA LYS A 290 17.77 2.06 12.93
C LYS A 290 18.29 1.23 11.76
N GLY A 291 17.48 1.11 10.70
CA GLY A 291 17.88 0.37 9.49
C GLY A 291 19.07 1.00 8.79
N GLY A 292 19.22 2.33 8.83
CA GLY A 292 20.35 3.04 8.28
C GLY A 292 21.67 2.67 8.92
N GLU A 293 21.71 2.53 10.25
CA GLU A 293 22.89 2.07 10.99
C GLU A 293 23.30 0.65 10.56
N VAL A 294 22.33 -0.25 10.45
CA VAL A 294 22.57 -1.64 10.02
C VAL A 294 23.06 -1.70 8.56
N VAL A 295 22.40 -0.95 7.66
CA VAL A 295 22.79 -0.89 6.24
C VAL A 295 24.18 -0.27 6.09
N ALA A 296 24.50 0.81 6.79
CA ALA A 296 25.83 1.44 6.76
C ALA A 296 26.92 0.45 7.21
N ALA A 297 26.67 -0.31 8.28
CA ALA A 297 27.60 -1.33 8.76
C ALA A 297 27.79 -2.49 7.74
N MET A 298 26.72 -2.89 7.03
CA MET A 298 26.81 -3.90 5.98
C MET A 298 27.59 -3.40 4.77
N LEU A 299 27.33 -2.19 4.31
CA LEU A 299 28.03 -1.54 3.20
C LEU A 299 29.52 -1.33 3.49
N ALA A 300 29.87 -1.00 4.73
CA ALA A 300 31.27 -0.85 5.15
C ALA A 300 32.10 -2.13 4.94
N LYS A 301 31.51 -3.32 5.11
CA LYS A 301 32.17 -4.63 4.88
C LYS A 301 32.64 -4.82 3.43
N VAL A 302 32.08 -4.08 2.49
CA VAL A 302 32.42 -4.15 1.07
C VAL A 302 33.16 -2.89 0.57
N GLY A 303 33.55 -1.98 1.48
CA GLY A 303 34.29 -0.78 1.15
C GLY A 303 33.43 0.41 0.73
N ILE A 304 32.12 0.40 1.05
CA ILE A 304 31.22 1.55 0.85
C ILE A 304 30.99 2.21 2.21
N VAL A 305 31.37 3.47 2.34
CA VAL A 305 31.14 4.30 3.54
C VAL A 305 29.86 5.11 3.33
N ALA A 306 28.79 4.70 4.00
CA ALA A 306 27.51 5.41 3.95
C ALA A 306 27.42 6.40 5.12
N LYS A 307 27.62 7.69 4.85
CA LYS A 307 27.45 8.76 5.86
C LYS A 307 25.96 8.98 6.12
N ILE A 308 25.54 8.71 7.36
CA ILE A 308 24.12 8.87 7.76
C ILE A 308 23.81 10.36 7.95
N GLU A 309 22.69 10.79 7.32
CA GLU A 309 22.10 12.10 7.49
C GLU A 309 20.61 11.94 7.85
N ASN A 310 20.29 12.14 9.14
CA ASN A 310 18.91 12.12 9.61
C ASN A 310 18.22 13.44 9.29
N VAL A 311 17.06 13.37 8.64
CA VAL A 311 16.28 14.54 8.25
C VAL A 311 14.82 14.40 8.72
N GLU A 312 14.11 15.51 8.79
CA GLU A 312 12.67 15.50 9.04
C GLU A 312 11.88 15.32 7.73
N TRP A 313 10.58 14.94 7.83
CA TRP A 313 9.78 14.65 6.64
C TRP A 313 9.74 15.81 5.63
N ALA A 314 9.65 17.04 6.10
CA ALA A 314 9.63 18.20 5.19
C ALA A 314 10.93 18.31 4.39
N GLN A 315 12.07 18.06 5.02
CA GLN A 315 13.40 18.06 4.37
C GLN A 315 13.56 16.86 3.43
N TRP A 316 13.07 15.68 3.85
CA TRP A 316 13.10 14.50 2.99
C TRP A 316 12.25 14.71 1.72
N LEU A 317 11.03 15.26 1.86
CA LEU A 317 10.12 15.54 0.75
C LEU A 317 10.65 16.62 -0.21
N SER A 318 11.33 17.63 0.31
CA SER A 318 11.92 18.71 -0.52
C SER A 318 13.31 18.37 -1.08
N GLY A 319 14.01 17.40 -0.48
CA GLY A 319 15.36 16.95 -0.85
C GLY A 319 15.36 15.59 -1.53
N ALA A 320 15.39 14.50 -0.78
CA ALA A 320 15.53 13.15 -1.30
C ALA A 320 14.41 12.76 -2.28
N PHE A 321 13.16 13.11 -1.97
CA PHE A 321 12.01 12.86 -2.86
C PHE A 321 12.02 13.73 -4.13
N LYS A 322 12.95 14.67 -4.26
CA LYS A 322 13.21 15.45 -5.49
C LYS A 322 14.47 15.00 -6.22
N GLY A 323 15.09 13.91 -5.78
CA GLY A 323 16.29 13.36 -6.40
C GLY A 323 17.62 13.89 -5.79
N ASN A 324 17.58 14.65 -4.70
CA ASN A 324 18.78 15.16 -4.03
C ASN A 324 19.23 14.19 -2.93
N PHE A 325 19.77 13.03 -3.30
CA PHE A 325 20.27 11.99 -2.39
C PHE A 325 21.22 11.03 -3.14
N ASP A 326 21.96 10.21 -2.42
CA ASP A 326 22.64 9.03 -2.96
C ASP A 326 21.84 7.78 -2.63
N LEU A 327 21.61 7.54 -1.34
CA LEU A 327 20.86 6.42 -0.79
C LEU A 327 19.80 6.93 0.22
N THR A 328 18.65 6.27 0.29
CA THR A 328 17.64 6.53 1.33
C THR A 328 16.82 5.27 1.62
N ILE A 329 16.45 5.04 2.88
CA ILE A 329 15.57 3.93 3.25
C ILE A 329 14.15 4.44 3.40
N ILE A 330 13.22 3.85 2.67
CA ILE A 330 11.81 4.23 2.69
C ILE A 330 10.91 2.99 2.53
N ASN A 331 9.75 3.03 3.15
CA ASN A 331 8.70 2.02 2.96
C ASN A 331 7.57 2.62 2.12
N HIS A 332 7.44 2.18 0.88
CA HIS A 332 6.34 2.51 -0.02
C HIS A 332 5.10 1.71 0.38
N VAL A 333 4.01 2.38 0.64
CA VAL A 333 2.75 1.75 1.13
C VAL A 333 1.63 1.78 0.10
N GLU A 334 1.81 2.51 -1.00
CA GLU A 334 0.83 2.65 -2.07
C GLU A 334 0.75 1.35 -2.88
N PRO A 335 -0.43 0.73 -3.01
CA PRO A 335 -0.61 -0.38 -3.92
C PRO A 335 -0.32 0.02 -5.38
N LEU A 336 0.23 -0.90 -6.16
CA LEU A 336 0.48 -0.73 -7.60
C LEU A 336 1.39 0.47 -7.97
N ASP A 337 2.18 0.99 -7.05
CA ASP A 337 3.11 2.10 -7.32
C ASP A 337 4.35 1.70 -8.13
N PHE A 338 4.47 0.43 -8.51
CA PHE A 338 5.49 -0.05 -9.45
C PHE A 338 5.49 0.73 -10.77
N VAL A 339 4.38 1.35 -11.17
CA VAL A 339 4.29 2.21 -12.36
C VAL A 339 5.23 3.42 -12.29
N GLN A 340 5.64 3.82 -11.09
CA GLN A 340 6.61 4.91 -10.90
C GLN A 340 8.01 4.57 -11.43
N TYR A 341 8.32 3.29 -11.62
CA TYR A 341 9.58 2.88 -12.26
C TYR A 341 9.61 3.18 -13.75
N ALA A 342 8.46 3.38 -14.39
CA ALA A 342 8.36 3.84 -15.78
C ALA A 342 8.36 5.38 -15.90
N ASN A 343 8.54 6.12 -14.79
CA ASN A 343 8.62 7.56 -14.77
C ASN A 343 10.07 8.02 -14.49
N PRO A 344 10.87 8.42 -15.47
CA PRO A 344 12.26 8.82 -15.28
C PRO A 344 12.43 10.10 -14.46
N GLN A 345 11.33 10.83 -14.18
CA GLN A 345 11.32 11.99 -13.29
C GLN A 345 11.01 11.61 -11.83
N TYR A 346 10.68 10.35 -11.55
CA TYR A 346 10.50 9.92 -10.17
C TYR A 346 11.84 9.94 -9.42
N TYR A 347 11.84 10.10 -8.12
CA TYR A 347 13.02 10.50 -7.34
C TYR A 347 14.26 9.59 -7.48
N TRP A 348 14.10 8.28 -7.77
CA TRP A 348 15.24 7.38 -8.04
C TRP A 348 15.83 7.50 -9.45
N GLY A 349 15.16 8.23 -10.35
CA GLY A 349 15.73 8.62 -11.64
C GLY A 349 16.04 7.49 -12.61
N TYR A 350 15.37 6.34 -12.48
CA TYR A 350 15.54 5.21 -13.39
C TYR A 350 14.82 5.47 -14.72
N ASP A 351 15.53 5.16 -15.82
CA ASP A 351 15.00 5.30 -17.19
C ASP A 351 15.30 4.01 -17.98
N SER A 352 14.26 3.34 -18.47
CA SER A 352 14.37 2.09 -19.21
C SER A 352 13.25 1.96 -20.22
N LYS A 353 13.63 1.98 -21.52
CA LYS A 353 12.68 1.74 -22.60
C LYS A 353 12.00 0.38 -22.46
N ALA A 354 12.75 -0.66 -22.08
CA ALA A 354 12.20 -2.01 -21.92
C ALA A 354 11.11 -2.06 -20.84
N LEU A 355 11.33 -1.39 -19.69
CA LEU A 355 10.31 -1.30 -18.65
C LEU A 355 9.10 -0.49 -19.10
N ASN A 356 9.32 0.65 -19.76
CA ASN A 356 8.25 1.50 -20.24
C ASN A 356 7.34 0.74 -21.22
N ASP A 357 7.92 -0.07 -22.11
CA ASP A 357 7.19 -0.93 -23.04
C ASP A 357 6.37 -2.01 -22.30
N LEU A 358 6.91 -2.62 -21.22
CA LEU A 358 6.19 -3.60 -20.40
C LEU A 358 5.01 -2.95 -19.65
N VAL A 359 5.21 -1.78 -19.04
CA VAL A 359 4.16 -1.05 -18.33
C VAL A 359 3.05 -0.63 -19.29
N LYS A 360 3.40 -0.16 -20.48
CA LYS A 360 2.44 0.17 -21.54
C LYS A 360 1.62 -1.05 -21.96
N LYS A 361 2.29 -2.17 -22.29
CA LYS A 361 1.60 -3.44 -22.62
C LYS A 361 0.67 -3.89 -21.50
N MET A 362 1.08 -3.73 -20.23
CA MET A 362 0.24 -4.07 -19.10
C MET A 362 -0.97 -3.15 -18.96
N ALA A 363 -0.84 -1.86 -19.31
CA ALA A 363 -1.95 -0.91 -19.32
C ALA A 363 -2.99 -1.27 -20.40
N GLU A 364 -2.55 -1.78 -21.54
CA GLU A 364 -3.38 -2.21 -22.67
C GLU A 364 -3.94 -3.65 -22.50
N ALA A 365 -3.33 -4.46 -21.61
CA ALA A 365 -3.75 -5.84 -21.40
C ALA A 365 -5.08 -5.92 -20.64
N GLY A 366 -5.99 -6.74 -21.16
CA GLY A 366 -7.23 -7.11 -20.47
C GLY A 366 -6.97 -7.84 -19.14
N ARG A 367 -8.05 -8.13 -18.41
CA ARG A 367 -7.98 -8.87 -17.14
C ARG A 367 -7.42 -10.27 -17.31
N GLY A 368 -6.88 -10.81 -16.22
CA GLY A 368 -6.51 -12.21 -16.09
C GLY A 368 -5.04 -12.51 -16.35
N LYS A 369 -4.77 -13.70 -16.87
CA LYS A 369 -3.41 -14.26 -16.98
C LYS A 369 -2.42 -13.37 -17.73
N PRO A 370 -2.74 -12.73 -18.88
CA PRO A 370 -1.79 -11.88 -19.58
C PRO A 370 -1.26 -10.74 -18.74
N ARG A 371 -2.16 -10.06 -18.00
CA ARG A 371 -1.79 -8.95 -17.12
C ARG A 371 -0.94 -9.39 -15.93
N ILE A 372 -1.28 -10.56 -15.34
CA ILE A 372 -0.51 -11.14 -14.23
C ILE A 372 0.92 -11.49 -14.71
N THR A 373 1.06 -12.05 -15.91
CA THR A 373 2.37 -12.36 -16.50
C THR A 373 3.20 -11.09 -16.69
N LEU A 374 2.62 -10.05 -17.30
CA LEU A 374 3.29 -8.75 -17.51
C LEU A 374 3.71 -8.11 -16.18
N TYR A 375 2.90 -8.22 -15.12
CA TYR A 375 3.31 -7.75 -13.80
C TYR A 375 4.52 -8.52 -13.26
N GLY A 376 4.59 -9.83 -13.48
CA GLY A 376 5.77 -10.63 -13.15
C GLY A 376 7.01 -10.22 -13.95
N ASP A 377 6.85 -9.89 -15.23
CA ASP A 377 7.96 -9.45 -16.10
C ASP A 377 8.46 -8.06 -15.68
N ILE A 378 7.58 -7.15 -15.31
CA ILE A 378 7.94 -5.84 -14.72
C ILE A 378 8.78 -6.03 -13.45
N GLN A 379 8.36 -6.91 -12.54
CA GLN A 379 9.11 -7.21 -11.32
C GLN A 379 10.52 -7.73 -11.66
N ARG A 380 10.64 -8.66 -12.60
CA ARG A 380 11.95 -9.20 -13.05
C ARG A 380 12.84 -8.12 -13.64
N GLN A 381 12.28 -7.24 -14.49
CA GLN A 381 13.05 -6.16 -15.11
C GLN A 381 13.61 -5.20 -14.06
N ILE A 382 12.75 -4.71 -13.14
CA ILE A 382 13.16 -3.80 -12.06
C ILE A 382 14.26 -4.42 -11.19
N THR A 383 14.12 -5.72 -10.88
CA THR A 383 15.09 -6.44 -10.07
C THR A 383 16.40 -6.64 -10.83
N THR A 384 16.37 -7.12 -12.08
CA THR A 384 17.56 -7.36 -12.90
C THR A 384 18.41 -6.10 -13.09
N ASP A 385 17.75 -4.95 -13.22
CA ASP A 385 18.41 -3.65 -13.36
C ASP A 385 18.87 -3.07 -12.01
N ALA A 386 18.62 -3.80 -10.92
CA ALA A 386 18.98 -3.38 -9.55
C ALA A 386 18.64 -1.91 -9.28
N VAL A 387 17.45 -1.49 -9.68
CA VAL A 387 17.05 -0.07 -9.60
C VAL A 387 17.13 0.42 -8.16
N ASN A 388 16.69 -0.41 -7.21
CA ASN A 388 16.80 -0.23 -5.77
C ASN A 388 17.21 -1.56 -5.13
N ALA A 389 17.74 -1.55 -3.91
CA ALA A 389 17.85 -2.76 -3.12
C ALA A 389 16.54 -2.97 -2.36
N PHE A 390 15.83 -4.04 -2.69
CA PHE A 390 14.56 -4.41 -2.06
C PHE A 390 14.83 -5.14 -0.75
N LEU A 391 14.21 -4.70 0.35
CA LEU A 391 14.55 -5.14 1.69
C LEU A 391 13.45 -5.99 2.32
N PHE A 392 12.28 -5.40 2.57
CA PHE A 392 11.26 -6.05 3.38
C PHE A 392 9.82 -5.64 3.01
N ASN A 393 8.88 -6.55 3.25
CA ASN A 393 7.46 -6.27 3.38
C ASN A 393 7.10 -6.33 4.86
N PRO A 394 6.66 -5.22 5.49
CA PRO A 394 6.33 -5.22 6.91
C PRO A 394 5.09 -6.07 7.20
N ALA A 395 5.13 -6.80 8.31
CA ALA A 395 3.98 -7.58 8.75
C ALA A 395 2.82 -6.67 9.18
N GLN A 396 1.60 -7.11 8.90
CA GLN A 396 0.42 -6.69 9.64
C GLN A 396 0.35 -7.52 10.91
N VAL A 397 0.37 -6.87 12.07
CA VAL A 397 0.18 -7.55 13.35
C VAL A 397 -1.21 -7.22 13.86
N SER A 398 -2.02 -8.23 14.12
CA SER A 398 -3.30 -8.08 14.82
C SER A 398 -3.33 -8.88 16.10
N VAL A 399 -3.98 -8.36 17.13
CA VAL A 399 -4.20 -9.03 18.41
C VAL A 399 -5.67 -8.93 18.75
N ALA A 400 -6.30 -10.04 19.09
CA ALA A 400 -7.71 -10.07 19.44
C ALA A 400 -7.99 -11.07 20.58
N ARG A 401 -9.08 -10.85 21.31
CA ARG A 401 -9.62 -11.85 22.26
C ARG A 401 -9.97 -13.11 21.48
N ARG A 402 -9.71 -14.28 22.09
CA ARG A 402 -9.81 -15.60 21.41
C ARG A 402 -11.17 -15.86 20.75
N GLY A 403 -12.25 -15.37 21.31
CA GLY A 403 -13.59 -15.52 20.74
C GLY A 403 -13.89 -14.61 19.55
N LEU A 404 -13.12 -13.55 19.33
CA LEU A 404 -13.31 -12.63 18.19
C LEU A 404 -12.64 -13.21 16.95
N LYS A 405 -13.43 -13.43 15.88
CA LYS A 405 -13.00 -14.03 14.63
C LYS A 405 -13.26 -13.09 13.46
N GLY A 406 -12.54 -13.31 12.36
CA GLY A 406 -12.76 -12.61 11.09
C GLY A 406 -12.14 -11.22 11.02
N LEU A 407 -11.26 -10.84 11.95
CA LEU A 407 -10.39 -9.69 11.75
C LEU A 407 -9.45 -9.99 10.56
N TRP A 408 -9.12 -8.95 9.81
CA TRP A 408 -8.28 -9.09 8.62
C TRP A 408 -6.81 -9.34 8.99
N ALA A 409 -6.27 -10.45 8.54
CA ALA A 409 -4.85 -10.77 8.71
C ALA A 409 -3.96 -9.91 7.80
N ASN A 410 -4.42 -9.61 6.58
CA ASN A 410 -3.68 -8.80 5.61
C ASN A 410 -4.31 -7.43 5.41
N SER A 411 -3.49 -6.41 5.13
CA SER A 411 -3.93 -5.04 4.86
C SER A 411 -3.35 -4.54 3.52
N PRO A 412 -3.87 -5.05 2.38
CA PRO A 412 -3.41 -4.61 1.05
C PRO A 412 -3.89 -3.20 0.70
N VAL A 413 -4.93 -2.71 1.37
CA VAL A 413 -5.48 -1.36 1.27
C VAL A 413 -5.92 -0.88 2.64
N ALA A 414 -6.05 0.44 2.82
CA ALA A 414 -6.52 1.04 4.07
C ALA A 414 -8.05 0.87 4.20
N ALA A 415 -8.48 -0.29 4.66
CA ALA A 415 -9.89 -0.61 4.90
C ALA A 415 -10.09 -1.26 6.29
N ASN A 416 -11.28 -1.13 6.85
CA ASN A 416 -11.71 -1.81 8.08
C ASN A 416 -13.01 -2.57 7.78
N ASP A 417 -12.89 -3.70 7.09
CA ASP A 417 -14.05 -4.54 6.76
C ASP A 417 -14.47 -5.38 7.96
N LEU A 418 -15.64 -5.08 8.49
CA LEU A 418 -16.25 -5.80 9.63
C LEU A 418 -17.28 -6.84 9.21
N SER A 419 -17.51 -7.04 7.90
CA SER A 419 -18.58 -7.91 7.39
C SER A 419 -18.42 -9.37 7.81
N GLN A 420 -17.19 -9.81 8.04
CA GLN A 420 -16.85 -11.18 8.44
C GLN A 420 -16.54 -11.31 9.95
N VAL A 421 -16.57 -10.21 10.70
CA VAL A 421 -16.23 -10.24 12.13
C VAL A 421 -17.38 -10.78 12.96
N SER A 422 -17.06 -11.70 13.87
CA SER A 422 -18.06 -12.35 14.72
C SER A 422 -17.46 -12.82 16.03
N TRP A 423 -18.32 -13.01 17.05
CA TRP A 423 -17.98 -13.74 18.26
C TRP A 423 -18.38 -15.22 18.12
N GLN A 424 -17.51 -16.12 18.58
CA GLN A 424 -17.72 -17.57 18.66
C GLN A 424 -17.63 -18.03 20.11
#